data_fcf4d8b857ee30c1e41081780e4e6dc8
#
_entry.id   fcf4d8b857ee30c1e41081780e4e6dc8
#
_cell.length_a   1.000
_cell.length_b   1.000
_cell.length_c   1.000
_cell.angle_alpha   90.00
_cell.angle_beta   90.00
_cell.angle_gamma   90.00
#
_symmetry.space_group_name_H-M   'P 1'
#
loop_
_entity.id
_entity.type
_entity.pdbx_description
1 polymer ?
#
loop_
_entity_poly.entity_id
_entity_poly.type
_entity_poly.pdbx_seq_one_letter_code
_entity_poly.pdbx_strand_id
1 'polypeptide(L)'
;MALTWPLGYGGRAMGPVESFVVQEELARAGAPELVGRIGVNLVGPTLLAHGTEEQRSRWLPSIPDARELWCQLFSEPAAGSDLAAVQTVATPVRGGYLLQGTKVWTSYAQFADWGLCLARTGPSSAAHGGLTCLAVDMHASGVEVHPLVQMTGEAEFNEVLLDGVVVPAENLVGALGEGWRVAGSTLSHERGVNPRQLVIHMQHAEELLRLAERDGAFANRRLARRLAQAYSEVKLFQLLNWRTLSRIERGAEPGPEGSVSKIYWSEMSQRLHTRAMDILGPAAPLWADAASNPSGGTWQRSWLYYQAASIFAGTNEIQRNVVAERVLGLPREPSGSPRFPGTSAPAATAGTGITGAVTTGTEGGRVQ
;
A
#
# COMPACT_ATOMS: atom_id res chain seq x y z
N MET A 1 -11.97 14.89 -0.98
CA MET A 1 -12.18 15.89 -2.05
C MET A 1 -11.64 15.34 -3.37
N ALA A 2 -12.49 15.15 -4.35
CA ALA A 2 -12.12 14.68 -5.69
C ALA A 2 -11.83 15.88 -6.61
N LEU A 3 -10.71 16.55 -6.39
CA LEU A 3 -10.40 17.86 -7.01
C LEU A 3 -10.32 17.78 -8.54
N THR A 4 -9.71 16.72 -9.07
CA THR A 4 -9.48 16.55 -10.51
C THR A 4 -10.59 15.82 -11.25
N TRP A 5 -11.58 15.26 -10.52
CA TRP A 5 -12.66 14.52 -11.15
C TRP A 5 -13.64 15.44 -11.90
N PRO A 6 -14.38 14.91 -12.91
CA PRO A 6 -15.43 15.65 -13.59
C PRO A 6 -16.51 16.13 -12.63
N LEU A 7 -17.09 17.32 -12.92
CA LEU A 7 -18.16 17.91 -12.10
C LEU A 7 -19.37 16.99 -11.93
N GLY A 8 -19.76 16.26 -12.99
CA GLY A 8 -20.92 15.34 -12.98
C GLY A 8 -20.81 14.20 -11.97
N TYR A 9 -19.63 13.91 -11.45
CA TYR A 9 -19.38 12.84 -10.47
C TYR A 9 -18.91 13.37 -9.11
N GLY A 10 -19.26 14.62 -8.77
CA GLY A 10 -18.90 15.23 -7.49
C GLY A 10 -17.47 15.80 -7.41
N GLY A 11 -16.77 15.86 -8.55
CA GLY A 11 -15.46 16.47 -8.66
C GLY A 11 -15.49 17.99 -8.72
N ARG A 12 -14.32 18.61 -8.90
CA ARG A 12 -14.14 20.06 -9.09
C ARG A 12 -13.58 20.42 -10.45
N ALA A 13 -13.24 19.45 -11.29
CA ALA A 13 -12.60 19.61 -12.58
C ALA A 13 -11.35 20.52 -12.53
N MET A 14 -10.63 20.52 -11.40
CA MET A 14 -9.39 21.27 -11.24
C MET A 14 -8.26 20.64 -12.05
N GLY A 15 -7.34 21.48 -12.51
CA GLY A 15 -6.09 21.02 -13.10
C GLY A 15 -5.15 20.37 -12.07
N PRO A 16 -4.09 19.70 -12.54
CA PRO A 16 -3.15 19.03 -11.65
C PRO A 16 -2.38 19.99 -10.73
N VAL A 17 -2.07 21.21 -11.19
CA VAL A 17 -1.37 22.23 -10.38
C VAL A 17 -2.28 22.76 -9.28
N GLU A 18 -3.52 23.13 -9.59
CA GLU A 18 -4.48 23.59 -8.58
C GLU A 18 -4.73 22.51 -7.52
N SER A 19 -4.91 21.28 -7.96
CA SER A 19 -5.10 20.13 -7.04
C SER A 19 -3.88 19.95 -6.14
N PHE A 20 -2.67 20.07 -6.69
CA PHE A 20 -1.42 19.98 -5.93
C PHE A 20 -1.35 21.07 -4.86
N VAL A 21 -1.60 22.33 -5.22
CA VAL A 21 -1.54 23.47 -4.30
C VAL A 21 -2.56 23.32 -3.16
N VAL A 22 -3.81 22.94 -3.47
CA VAL A 22 -4.84 22.74 -2.44
C VAL A 22 -4.41 21.64 -1.44
N GLN A 23 -3.88 20.51 -1.93
CA GLN A 23 -3.42 19.43 -1.06
C GLN A 23 -2.17 19.83 -0.24
N GLU A 24 -1.27 20.61 -0.82
CA GLU A 24 -0.08 21.15 -0.14
C GLU A 24 -0.50 22.07 1.01
N GLU A 25 -1.42 23.01 0.77
CA GLU A 25 -1.90 23.95 1.79
C GLU A 25 -2.70 23.26 2.91
N LEU A 26 -3.52 22.27 2.58
CA LEU A 26 -4.18 21.44 3.60
C LEU A 26 -3.18 20.69 4.47
N ALA A 27 -2.12 20.15 3.88
CA ALA A 27 -1.07 19.48 4.63
C ALA A 27 -0.29 20.46 5.52
N ARG A 28 0.03 21.68 5.02
CA ARG A 28 0.68 22.75 5.81
C ARG A 28 -0.16 23.20 7.00
N ALA A 29 -1.47 23.26 6.82
CA ALA A 29 -2.43 23.59 7.87
C ALA A 29 -2.65 22.43 8.89
N GLY A 30 -1.98 21.29 8.72
CA GLY A 30 -2.14 20.14 9.59
C GLY A 30 -3.52 19.45 9.47
N ALA A 31 -4.22 19.63 8.34
CA ALA A 31 -5.50 18.99 8.12
C ALA A 31 -5.37 17.46 8.22
N PRO A 32 -6.29 16.76 8.89
CA PRO A 32 -6.26 15.29 8.97
C PRO A 32 -6.25 14.64 7.58
N GLU A 33 -5.70 13.44 7.48
CA GLU A 33 -5.82 12.66 6.27
C GLU A 33 -7.28 12.22 6.05
N LEU A 34 -7.72 12.20 4.79
CA LEU A 34 -9.08 11.79 4.45
C LEU A 34 -9.24 10.29 4.69
N VAL A 35 -10.24 9.89 5.47
CA VAL A 35 -10.60 8.48 5.67
C VAL A 35 -10.92 7.83 4.32
N GLY A 36 -11.60 8.52 3.42
CA GLY A 36 -11.95 8.06 2.08
C GLY A 36 -10.84 8.16 1.03
N ARG A 37 -9.55 8.30 1.42
CA ARG A 37 -8.43 8.51 0.47
C ARG A 37 -8.30 7.40 -0.58
N ILE A 38 -8.59 6.15 -0.22
CA ILE A 38 -8.53 5.02 -1.16
C ILE A 38 -9.59 5.17 -2.24
N GLY A 39 -10.82 5.52 -1.85
CA GLY A 39 -11.90 5.83 -2.80
C GLY A 39 -11.54 6.98 -3.73
N VAL A 40 -11.08 8.11 -3.18
CA VAL A 40 -10.79 9.32 -3.97
C VAL A 40 -9.58 9.15 -4.89
N ASN A 41 -8.49 8.54 -4.40
CA ASN A 41 -7.22 8.54 -5.11
C ASN A 41 -6.99 7.29 -5.99
N LEU A 42 -7.66 6.17 -5.69
CA LEU A 42 -7.43 4.90 -6.38
C LEU A 42 -8.71 4.38 -7.07
N VAL A 43 -9.77 4.14 -6.29
CA VAL A 43 -10.98 3.50 -6.81
C VAL A 43 -11.75 4.40 -7.77
N GLY A 44 -11.95 5.67 -7.42
CA GLY A 44 -12.67 6.61 -8.27
C GLY A 44 -12.02 6.82 -9.64
N PRO A 45 -10.72 7.12 -9.72
CA PRO A 45 -10.02 7.16 -11.01
C PRO A 45 -10.11 5.84 -11.80
N THR A 46 -10.09 4.70 -11.10
CA THR A 46 -10.28 3.39 -11.73
C THR A 46 -11.68 3.23 -12.29
N LEU A 47 -12.72 3.62 -11.54
CA LEU A 47 -14.12 3.61 -12.02
C LEU A 47 -14.33 4.59 -13.18
N LEU A 48 -13.71 5.77 -13.15
CA LEU A 48 -13.74 6.72 -14.27
C LEU A 48 -13.16 6.13 -15.55
N ALA A 49 -12.09 5.33 -15.43
CA ALA A 49 -11.41 4.73 -16.58
C ALA A 49 -12.05 3.42 -17.08
N HIS A 50 -12.61 2.61 -16.18
CA HIS A 50 -13.01 1.22 -16.47
C HIS A 50 -14.45 0.87 -16.11
N GLY A 51 -15.12 1.69 -15.30
CA GLY A 51 -16.52 1.45 -14.92
C GLY A 51 -17.51 1.71 -16.07
N THR A 52 -18.66 1.07 -16.00
CA THR A 52 -19.82 1.42 -16.86
C THR A 52 -20.42 2.76 -16.41
N GLU A 53 -21.30 3.33 -17.22
CA GLU A 53 -21.99 4.58 -16.85
C GLU A 53 -22.88 4.39 -15.62
N GLU A 54 -23.54 3.23 -15.50
CA GLU A 54 -24.35 2.86 -14.34
C GLU A 54 -23.49 2.78 -13.07
N GLN A 55 -22.31 2.16 -13.15
CA GLN A 55 -21.35 2.06 -12.05
C GLN A 55 -20.80 3.43 -11.63
N ARG A 56 -20.43 4.27 -12.61
CA ARG A 56 -19.99 5.64 -12.35
C ARG A 56 -21.06 6.45 -11.65
N SER A 57 -22.29 6.42 -12.17
CA SER A 57 -23.43 7.16 -11.62
C SER A 57 -23.81 6.65 -10.22
N ARG A 58 -23.65 5.35 -9.94
CA ARG A 58 -23.97 4.74 -8.66
C ARG A 58 -22.95 5.08 -7.59
N TRP A 59 -21.64 4.94 -7.86
CA TRP A 59 -20.61 4.96 -6.83
C TRP A 59 -19.85 6.29 -6.74
N LEU A 60 -19.54 6.93 -7.88
CA LEU A 60 -18.67 8.10 -7.84
C LEU A 60 -19.22 9.27 -6.99
N PRO A 61 -20.51 9.61 -7.01
CA PRO A 61 -21.00 10.76 -6.24
C PRO A 61 -20.95 10.60 -4.72
N SER A 62 -20.84 9.36 -4.20
CA SER A 62 -20.77 9.08 -2.76
C SER A 62 -19.35 9.11 -2.18
N ILE A 63 -18.32 8.96 -3.03
CA ILE A 63 -16.92 8.88 -2.61
C ILE A 63 -16.36 10.22 -2.11
N PRO A 64 -16.53 11.38 -2.80
CA PRO A 64 -15.91 12.64 -2.41
C PRO A 64 -16.34 13.22 -1.06
N ASP A 65 -17.56 12.90 -0.64
CA ASP A 65 -18.16 13.33 0.63
C ASP A 65 -18.19 12.23 1.70
N ALA A 66 -17.51 11.11 1.41
CA ALA A 66 -17.32 9.98 2.32
C ALA A 66 -18.64 9.35 2.81
N ARG A 67 -19.71 9.41 2.00
CA ARG A 67 -20.95 8.66 2.28
C ARG A 67 -20.77 7.16 2.07
N GLU A 68 -19.87 6.76 1.20
CA GLU A 68 -19.42 5.39 1.03
C GLU A 68 -17.88 5.36 0.98
N LEU A 69 -17.29 4.58 1.84
CA LEU A 69 -15.84 4.39 1.94
C LEU A 69 -15.41 3.15 1.16
N TRP A 70 -14.25 3.23 0.53
CA TRP A 70 -13.70 2.15 -0.27
C TRP A 70 -12.36 1.68 0.24
N CYS A 71 -12.12 0.38 0.17
CA CYS A 71 -10.83 -0.24 0.36
C CYS A 71 -10.36 -0.98 -0.91
N GLN A 72 -9.10 -1.43 -0.91
CA GLN A 72 -8.47 -2.14 -2.02
C GLN A 72 -8.13 -3.56 -1.60
N LEU A 73 -8.83 -4.56 -2.14
CA LEU A 73 -8.69 -5.98 -1.86
C LEU A 73 -7.79 -6.67 -2.91
N PHE A 74 -6.50 -6.33 -2.93
CA PHE A 74 -5.57 -6.86 -3.94
C PHE A 74 -4.63 -7.91 -3.35
N SER A 75 -3.75 -7.52 -2.43
CA SER A 75 -2.71 -8.37 -1.87
C SER A 75 -3.27 -9.55 -1.10
N GLU A 76 -2.54 -10.68 -1.12
CA GLU A 76 -2.82 -11.89 -0.38
C GLU A 76 -1.59 -12.34 0.41
N PRO A 77 -1.71 -13.22 1.39
CA PRO A 77 -0.54 -13.71 2.14
C PRO A 77 0.60 -14.23 1.26
N ALA A 78 0.27 -14.86 0.13
CA ALA A 78 1.24 -15.42 -0.82
C ALA A 78 1.42 -14.57 -2.10
N ALA A 79 0.71 -13.46 -2.27
CA ALA A 79 0.70 -12.65 -3.49
C ALA A 79 0.74 -11.14 -3.17
N GLY A 80 1.94 -10.63 -2.92
CA GLY A 80 2.23 -9.19 -2.76
C GLY A 80 2.91 -8.62 -3.99
N SER A 81 4.25 -8.74 -4.08
CA SER A 81 5.01 -8.28 -5.25
C SER A 81 4.64 -9.04 -6.53
N ASP A 82 4.38 -10.32 -6.44
CA ASP A 82 3.80 -11.13 -7.53
C ASP A 82 2.26 -11.11 -7.42
N LEU A 83 1.67 -9.97 -7.74
CA LEU A 83 0.22 -9.78 -7.67
C LEU A 83 -0.52 -10.68 -8.67
N ALA A 84 0.12 -11.13 -9.75
CA ALA A 84 -0.48 -12.04 -10.70
C ALA A 84 -0.74 -13.45 -10.13
N ALA A 85 -0.10 -13.77 -9.00
CA ALA A 85 -0.25 -15.04 -8.31
C ALA A 85 -1.43 -15.08 -7.31
N VAL A 86 -2.33 -14.09 -7.29
CA VAL A 86 -3.51 -14.09 -6.40
C VAL A 86 -4.33 -15.37 -6.57
N GLN A 87 -4.78 -15.91 -5.43
CA GLN A 87 -5.49 -17.17 -5.32
C GLN A 87 -6.97 -17.02 -4.96
N THR A 88 -7.42 -15.82 -4.53
CA THR A 88 -8.85 -15.55 -4.34
C THR A 88 -9.61 -15.90 -5.62
N VAL A 89 -10.56 -16.81 -5.53
CA VAL A 89 -11.35 -17.32 -6.67
C VAL A 89 -12.68 -16.61 -6.72
N ALA A 90 -13.13 -16.26 -7.92
CA ALA A 90 -14.48 -15.77 -8.22
C ALA A 90 -15.14 -16.77 -9.17
N THR A 91 -15.90 -17.72 -8.61
CA THR A 91 -16.61 -18.74 -9.39
C THR A 91 -17.91 -18.18 -9.94
N PRO A 92 -18.17 -18.27 -11.27
CA PRO A 92 -19.43 -17.84 -11.84
C PRO A 92 -20.61 -18.62 -11.23
N VAL A 93 -21.66 -17.91 -10.81
CA VAL A 93 -22.92 -18.45 -10.31
C VAL A 93 -24.08 -17.74 -11.00
N ARG A 94 -25.33 -18.19 -10.78
CA ARG A 94 -26.50 -17.52 -11.36
C ARG A 94 -26.58 -16.08 -10.86
N GLY A 95 -26.46 -15.11 -11.76
CA GLY A 95 -26.57 -13.67 -11.49
C GLY A 95 -25.29 -13.00 -10.96
N GLY A 96 -24.14 -13.70 -10.91
CA GLY A 96 -22.90 -13.08 -10.44
C GLY A 96 -21.76 -14.04 -10.19
N TYR A 97 -21.03 -13.81 -9.12
CA TYR A 97 -19.84 -14.55 -8.75
C TYR A 97 -19.85 -14.91 -7.26
N LEU A 98 -19.35 -16.09 -6.94
CA LEU A 98 -19.08 -16.53 -5.56
C LEU A 98 -17.58 -16.37 -5.29
N LEU A 99 -17.23 -15.48 -4.35
CA LEU A 99 -15.84 -15.21 -3.98
C LEU A 99 -15.42 -16.06 -2.79
N GLN A 100 -14.19 -16.59 -2.89
CA GLN A 100 -13.55 -17.30 -1.80
C GLN A 100 -12.05 -17.03 -1.79
N GLY A 101 -11.50 -16.60 -0.63
CA GLY A 101 -10.09 -16.31 -0.45
C GLY A 101 -9.82 -15.39 0.73
N THR A 102 -8.55 -14.99 0.87
CA THR A 102 -8.10 -14.10 1.95
C THR A 102 -7.27 -12.97 1.36
N LYS A 103 -7.63 -11.74 1.70
CA LYS A 103 -6.88 -10.54 1.36
C LYS A 103 -6.15 -10.02 2.59
N VAL A 104 -5.00 -9.38 2.39
CA VAL A 104 -4.16 -8.90 3.49
C VAL A 104 -3.61 -7.50 3.17
N TRP A 105 -3.20 -6.77 4.18
CA TRP A 105 -2.71 -5.39 4.08
C TRP A 105 -3.73 -4.41 3.49
N THR A 106 -5.01 -4.70 3.71
CA THR A 106 -6.10 -3.84 3.24
C THR A 106 -6.26 -2.63 4.14
N SER A 107 -5.90 -1.44 3.62
CA SER A 107 -6.02 -0.18 4.37
C SER A 107 -7.47 0.14 4.66
N TYR A 108 -7.79 0.40 5.93
CA TYR A 108 -9.08 0.90 6.42
C TYR A 108 -10.29 0.03 6.07
N ALA A 109 -10.10 -1.28 5.83
CA ALA A 109 -11.20 -2.20 5.52
C ALA A 109 -12.27 -2.24 6.61
N GLN A 110 -11.88 -2.01 7.88
CA GLN A 110 -12.79 -1.95 9.03
C GLN A 110 -13.79 -0.79 8.98
N PHE A 111 -13.59 0.18 8.09
CA PHE A 111 -14.47 1.33 7.88
C PHE A 111 -15.09 1.35 6.48
N ALA A 112 -14.70 0.43 5.61
CA ALA A 112 -15.09 0.45 4.21
C ALA A 112 -16.48 -0.15 4.00
N ASP A 113 -17.27 0.50 3.15
CA ASP A 113 -18.55 -0.02 2.66
C ASP A 113 -18.34 -0.90 1.43
N TRP A 114 -17.32 -0.58 0.62
CA TRP A 114 -17.01 -1.27 -0.63
C TRP A 114 -15.53 -1.63 -0.73
N GLY A 115 -15.24 -2.77 -1.36
CA GLY A 115 -13.89 -3.21 -1.69
C GLY A 115 -13.69 -3.41 -3.19
N LEU A 116 -12.65 -2.81 -3.79
CA LEU A 116 -12.24 -3.16 -5.15
C LEU A 116 -11.36 -4.41 -5.07
N CYS A 117 -11.92 -5.55 -5.47
CA CYS A 117 -11.30 -6.86 -5.32
C CYS A 117 -10.72 -7.37 -6.64
N LEU A 118 -9.45 -7.79 -6.62
CA LEU A 118 -8.84 -8.57 -7.69
C LEU A 118 -8.96 -10.05 -7.36
N ALA A 119 -9.63 -10.81 -8.23
CA ALA A 119 -9.89 -12.23 -8.05
C ALA A 119 -9.65 -13.01 -9.35
N ARG A 120 -9.52 -14.32 -9.22
CA ARG A 120 -9.30 -15.24 -10.33
C ARG A 120 -10.61 -15.85 -10.80
N THR A 121 -10.95 -15.63 -12.07
CA THR A 121 -12.11 -16.23 -12.75
C THR A 121 -11.73 -17.25 -13.81
N GLY A 122 -10.46 -17.27 -14.21
CA GLY A 122 -9.90 -18.22 -15.17
C GLY A 122 -8.86 -19.14 -14.53
N PRO A 123 -8.35 -20.12 -15.28
CA PRO A 123 -7.32 -21.04 -14.78
C PRO A 123 -6.05 -20.29 -14.39
N SER A 124 -5.32 -20.79 -13.39
CA SER A 124 -4.06 -20.21 -12.92
C SER A 124 -2.99 -20.14 -14.02
N SER A 125 -3.04 -21.04 -15.00
CA SER A 125 -2.16 -21.03 -16.17
C SER A 125 -2.38 -19.84 -17.12
N ALA A 126 -3.52 -19.15 -17.04
CA ALA A 126 -3.80 -17.95 -17.82
C ALA A 126 -3.09 -16.70 -17.28
N ALA A 127 -2.34 -16.82 -16.19
CA ALA A 127 -1.62 -15.70 -15.54
C ALA A 127 -2.48 -14.42 -15.47
N HIS A 128 -2.10 -13.36 -16.16
CA HIS A 128 -2.79 -12.08 -16.17
C HIS A 128 -4.22 -12.14 -16.76
N GLY A 129 -4.44 -12.96 -17.79
CA GLY A 129 -5.76 -13.09 -18.46
C GLY A 129 -6.81 -13.84 -17.65
N GLY A 130 -6.43 -14.49 -16.56
CA GLY A 130 -7.35 -15.17 -15.66
C GLY A 130 -7.87 -14.31 -14.50
N LEU A 131 -7.56 -13.02 -14.47
CA LEU A 131 -7.87 -12.10 -13.38
C LEU A 131 -9.03 -11.16 -13.74
N THR A 132 -9.86 -10.85 -12.75
CA THR A 132 -11.04 -9.99 -12.87
C THR A 132 -11.13 -9.06 -11.66
N CYS A 133 -11.61 -7.83 -11.86
CA CYS A 133 -11.89 -6.90 -10.77
C CYS A 133 -13.40 -6.84 -10.48
N LEU A 134 -13.74 -6.88 -9.19
CA LEU A 134 -15.11 -6.88 -8.68
C LEU A 134 -15.26 -5.83 -7.57
N ALA A 135 -16.37 -5.11 -7.56
CA ALA A 135 -16.78 -4.29 -6.43
C ALA A 135 -17.54 -5.17 -5.42
N VAL A 136 -16.98 -5.33 -4.23
CA VAL A 136 -17.50 -6.18 -3.16
C VAL A 136 -18.13 -5.31 -2.09
N ASP A 137 -19.38 -5.62 -1.72
CA ASP A 137 -20.02 -5.05 -0.54
C ASP A 137 -19.34 -5.61 0.72
N MET A 138 -18.71 -4.74 1.51
CA MET A 138 -17.97 -5.15 2.71
C MET A 138 -18.86 -5.58 3.87
N HIS A 139 -20.17 -5.34 3.76
CA HIS A 139 -21.19 -5.79 4.72
C HIS A 139 -21.91 -7.08 4.27
N ALA A 140 -21.53 -7.63 3.12
CA ALA A 140 -22.12 -8.87 2.61
C ALA A 140 -21.83 -10.05 3.53
N SER A 141 -22.75 -11.01 3.59
CA SER A 141 -22.51 -12.27 4.31
C SER A 141 -21.28 -12.98 3.78
N GLY A 142 -20.41 -13.46 4.67
CA GLY A 142 -19.15 -14.12 4.34
C GLY A 142 -17.95 -13.18 4.26
N VAL A 143 -18.11 -11.87 4.47
CA VAL A 143 -16.99 -10.93 4.64
C VAL A 143 -16.66 -10.81 6.12
N GLU A 144 -15.40 -11.10 6.47
CA GLU A 144 -14.88 -10.87 7.82
C GLU A 144 -13.63 -10.01 7.76
N VAL A 145 -13.52 -9.00 8.63
CA VAL A 145 -12.41 -8.05 8.67
C VAL A 145 -11.67 -8.16 9.98
N HIS A 146 -10.37 -8.47 9.92
CA HIS A 146 -9.51 -8.66 11.08
C HIS A 146 -8.38 -7.62 11.09
N PRO A 147 -8.36 -6.69 12.05
CA PRO A 147 -7.30 -5.67 12.14
C PRO A 147 -5.92 -6.28 12.39
N LEU A 148 -4.90 -5.77 11.68
CA LEU A 148 -3.50 -6.15 11.83
C LEU A 148 -2.75 -5.07 12.62
N VAL A 149 -2.34 -5.39 13.84
CA VAL A 149 -1.57 -4.47 14.68
C VAL A 149 -0.13 -4.38 14.17
N GLN A 150 0.27 -3.16 13.83
CA GLN A 150 1.61 -2.84 13.32
C GLN A 150 2.61 -2.62 14.47
N MET A 151 3.90 -2.53 14.16
CA MET A 151 4.96 -2.20 15.12
C MET A 151 4.75 -0.84 15.80
N THR A 152 3.99 0.06 15.17
CA THR A 152 3.60 1.37 15.71
C THR A 152 2.50 1.30 16.75
N GLY A 153 1.87 0.13 16.94
CA GLY A 153 0.71 -0.08 17.81
C GLY A 153 -0.63 0.25 17.16
N GLU A 154 -0.63 0.77 15.95
CA GLU A 154 -1.83 1.09 15.17
C GLU A 154 -2.31 -0.11 14.35
N ALA A 155 -3.58 -0.12 13.95
CA ALA A 155 -4.21 -1.17 13.15
C ALA A 155 -4.97 -0.55 11.97
N GLU A 156 -4.25 0.14 11.07
CA GLU A 156 -4.85 0.72 9.87
C GLU A 156 -5.01 -0.31 8.73
N PHE A 157 -4.25 -1.40 8.79
CA PHE A 157 -4.34 -2.50 7.83
C PHE A 157 -5.13 -3.66 8.40
N ASN A 158 -5.71 -4.44 7.48
CA ASN A 158 -6.57 -5.57 7.84
C ASN A 158 -6.27 -6.79 6.98
N GLU A 159 -6.52 -7.96 7.53
CA GLU A 159 -6.84 -9.16 6.81
C GLU A 159 -8.35 -9.15 6.54
N VAL A 160 -8.76 -9.57 5.34
CA VAL A 160 -10.17 -9.69 4.94
C VAL A 160 -10.40 -11.10 4.42
N LEU A 161 -11.19 -11.88 5.15
CA LEU A 161 -11.65 -13.18 4.72
C LEU A 161 -12.91 -13.01 3.86
N LEU A 162 -12.92 -13.71 2.73
CA LEU A 162 -14.05 -13.81 1.80
C LEU A 162 -14.46 -15.29 1.77
N ASP A 163 -15.52 -15.66 2.49
CA ASP A 163 -16.01 -17.04 2.59
C ASP A 163 -17.40 -17.16 1.97
N GLY A 164 -17.42 -17.52 0.69
CA GLY A 164 -18.66 -17.69 -0.06
C GLY A 164 -19.44 -16.38 -0.32
N VAL A 165 -18.73 -15.27 -0.48
CA VAL A 165 -19.33 -13.94 -0.72
C VAL A 165 -19.95 -13.89 -2.11
N VAL A 166 -21.25 -13.61 -2.19
CA VAL A 166 -21.97 -13.46 -3.48
C VAL A 166 -21.84 -12.02 -3.97
N VAL A 167 -21.25 -11.85 -5.14
CA VAL A 167 -21.08 -10.56 -5.81
C VAL A 167 -21.93 -10.53 -7.07
N PRO A 168 -22.87 -9.58 -7.22
CA PRO A 168 -23.70 -9.43 -8.42
C PRO A 168 -22.88 -9.21 -9.69
N ALA A 169 -23.40 -9.65 -10.85
CA ALA A 169 -22.70 -9.53 -12.13
C ALA A 169 -22.46 -8.05 -12.54
N GLU A 170 -23.36 -7.16 -12.17
CA GLU A 170 -23.23 -5.71 -12.40
C GLU A 170 -22.08 -5.05 -11.63
N ASN A 171 -21.53 -5.73 -10.63
CA ASN A 171 -20.37 -5.27 -9.86
C ASN A 171 -19.02 -5.64 -10.51
N LEU A 172 -19.02 -6.22 -11.70
CA LEU A 172 -17.84 -6.48 -12.51
C LEU A 172 -17.26 -5.14 -13.01
N VAL A 173 -16.04 -4.79 -12.60
CA VAL A 173 -15.36 -3.56 -13.03
C VAL A 173 -14.42 -3.85 -14.19
N GLY A 174 -14.65 -3.24 -15.32
CA GLY A 174 -14.03 -3.59 -16.59
C GLY A 174 -14.68 -4.84 -17.23
N ALA A 175 -13.95 -5.56 -18.08
CA ALA A 175 -14.44 -6.81 -18.67
C ALA A 175 -13.90 -8.04 -17.94
N LEU A 176 -14.59 -9.16 -18.09
CA LEU A 176 -14.15 -10.46 -17.57
C LEU A 176 -12.76 -10.81 -18.13
N GLY A 177 -11.82 -11.19 -17.27
CA GLY A 177 -10.44 -11.50 -17.64
C GLY A 177 -9.53 -10.26 -17.81
N GLU A 178 -10.05 -9.03 -17.69
CA GLU A 178 -9.25 -7.79 -17.78
C GLU A 178 -8.80 -7.23 -16.42
N GLY A 179 -8.95 -7.99 -15.34
CA GLY A 179 -8.61 -7.54 -13.99
C GLY A 179 -7.17 -7.06 -13.84
N TRP A 180 -6.22 -7.64 -14.59
CA TRP A 180 -4.83 -7.18 -14.60
C TRP A 180 -4.68 -5.75 -15.15
N ARG A 181 -5.41 -5.42 -16.21
CA ARG A 181 -5.43 -4.07 -16.79
C ARG A 181 -6.02 -3.06 -15.82
N VAL A 182 -7.14 -3.41 -15.18
CA VAL A 182 -7.80 -2.59 -14.17
C VAL A 182 -6.90 -2.38 -12.96
N ALA A 183 -6.30 -3.45 -12.42
CA ALA A 183 -5.36 -3.36 -11.30
C ALA A 183 -4.12 -2.52 -11.65
N GLY A 184 -3.57 -2.68 -12.85
CA GLY A 184 -2.45 -1.87 -13.33
C GLY A 184 -2.77 -0.38 -13.39
N SER A 185 -3.97 -0.03 -13.84
CA SER A 185 -4.48 1.34 -13.83
C SER A 185 -4.61 1.88 -12.39
N THR A 186 -5.23 1.12 -11.49
CA THR A 186 -5.36 1.49 -10.07
C THR A 186 -3.99 1.78 -9.43
N LEU A 187 -3.02 0.87 -9.61
CA LEU A 187 -1.68 1.02 -9.08
C LEU A 187 -0.87 2.16 -9.73
N SER A 188 -1.23 2.60 -10.94
CA SER A 188 -0.57 3.75 -11.57
C SER A 188 -0.93 5.07 -10.88
N HIS A 189 -2.16 5.20 -10.37
CA HIS A 189 -2.61 6.37 -9.61
C HIS A 189 -1.89 6.52 -8.27
N GLU A 190 -1.42 5.42 -7.68
CA GLU A 190 -0.64 5.43 -6.43
C GLU A 190 0.75 6.08 -6.59
N ARG A 191 1.30 6.11 -7.81
CA ARG A 191 2.67 6.58 -8.11
C ARG A 191 2.74 8.02 -8.58
N GLY A 192 1.66 8.77 -8.49
CA GLY A 192 1.61 10.18 -8.83
C GLY A 192 2.43 11.07 -7.88
N VAL A 193 2.31 12.39 -8.07
CA VAL A 193 2.83 13.37 -7.11
C VAL A 193 2.04 13.26 -5.80
N ASN A 194 2.76 13.37 -4.68
CA ASN A 194 2.15 13.31 -3.35
C ASN A 194 2.49 14.58 -2.55
N PRO A 195 1.69 15.65 -2.69
CA PRO A 195 1.95 16.93 -2.04
C PRO A 195 1.93 16.83 -0.52
N ARG A 196 1.05 15.99 0.04
CA ARG A 196 0.98 15.78 1.49
C ARG A 196 2.28 15.17 2.04
N GLN A 197 2.79 14.12 1.40
CA GLN A 197 4.04 13.49 1.81
C GLN A 197 5.23 14.46 1.65
N LEU A 198 5.22 15.31 0.62
CA LEU A 198 6.23 16.35 0.47
C LEU A 198 6.23 17.31 1.67
N VAL A 199 5.07 17.85 2.05
CA VAL A 199 4.95 18.78 3.19
C VAL A 199 5.38 18.12 4.49
N ILE A 200 4.92 16.90 4.77
CA ILE A 200 5.30 16.14 5.98
C ILE A 200 6.83 16.00 6.06
N HIS A 201 7.50 15.62 4.96
CA HIS A 201 8.95 15.46 4.98
C HIS A 201 9.71 16.79 5.11
N MET A 202 9.17 17.87 4.54
CA MET A 202 9.73 19.22 4.75
C MET A 202 9.63 19.61 6.22
N GLN A 203 8.47 19.43 6.85
CA GLN A 203 8.25 19.71 8.27
C GLN A 203 9.18 18.84 9.15
N HIS A 204 9.27 17.52 8.86
CA HIS A 204 10.19 16.63 9.59
C HIS A 204 11.66 17.06 9.41
N ALA A 205 12.07 17.51 8.23
CA ALA A 205 13.43 18.02 8.05
C ALA A 205 13.71 19.27 8.90
N GLU A 206 12.76 20.21 8.97
CA GLU A 206 12.88 21.40 9.82
C GLU A 206 12.87 21.04 11.32
N GLU A 207 11.98 20.14 11.74
CA GLU A 207 11.94 19.63 13.12
C GLU A 207 13.21 18.89 13.49
N LEU A 208 13.79 18.12 12.57
CA LEU A 208 15.08 17.47 12.77
C LEU A 208 16.21 18.48 13.04
N LEU A 209 16.22 19.61 12.30
CA LEU A 209 17.22 20.66 12.54
C LEU A 209 17.00 21.33 13.91
N ARG A 210 15.73 21.60 14.30
CA ARG A 210 15.42 22.15 15.65
C ARG A 210 15.82 21.18 16.76
N LEU A 211 15.58 19.88 16.57
CA LEU A 211 16.01 18.83 17.49
C LEU A 211 17.56 18.85 17.64
N ALA A 212 18.26 18.91 16.51
CA ALA A 212 19.71 18.93 16.48
C ALA A 212 20.30 20.20 17.16
N GLU A 213 19.68 21.35 17.00
CA GLU A 213 20.06 22.60 17.67
C GLU A 213 19.88 22.48 19.18
N ARG A 214 18.70 22.03 19.63
CA ARG A 214 18.39 21.86 21.05
C ARG A 214 19.38 20.90 21.75
N ASP A 215 19.74 19.82 21.10
CA ASP A 215 20.57 18.77 21.68
C ASP A 215 22.07 18.98 21.37
N GLY A 216 22.47 20.14 20.81
CA GLY A 216 23.85 20.50 20.54
C GLY A 216 24.54 19.63 19.49
N ALA A 217 23.76 18.93 18.66
CA ALA A 217 24.27 17.95 17.68
C ALA A 217 25.17 18.59 16.60
N PHE A 218 25.05 19.90 16.34
CA PHE A 218 25.89 20.62 15.36
C PHE A 218 27.35 20.75 15.79
N ALA A 219 27.69 20.58 17.08
CA ALA A 219 29.07 20.52 17.54
C ALA A 219 29.82 19.29 17.00
N ASN A 220 29.10 18.21 16.68
CA ASN A 220 29.66 17.03 16.04
C ASN A 220 29.64 17.21 14.50
N ARG A 221 30.81 17.48 13.91
CA ARG A 221 30.96 17.72 12.46
C ARG A 221 30.40 16.58 11.59
N ARG A 222 30.51 15.33 12.02
CA ARG A 222 29.99 14.16 11.30
C ARG A 222 28.46 14.20 11.27
N LEU A 223 27.84 14.50 12.40
CA LEU A 223 26.39 14.59 12.52
C LEU A 223 25.86 15.79 11.77
N ALA A 224 26.47 16.97 11.92
CA ALA A 224 26.12 18.18 11.16
C ALA A 224 26.13 17.94 9.64
N ARG A 225 27.14 17.24 9.11
CA ARG A 225 27.18 16.87 7.67
C ARG A 225 26.03 15.96 7.28
N ARG A 226 25.66 14.98 8.10
CA ARG A 226 24.53 14.06 7.84
C ARG A 226 23.19 14.79 7.88
N LEU A 227 23.04 15.78 8.76
CA LEU A 227 21.85 16.63 8.83
C LEU A 227 21.71 17.49 7.58
N ALA A 228 22.79 18.14 7.14
CA ALA A 228 22.80 18.89 5.89
C ALA A 228 22.45 18.00 4.68
N GLN A 229 22.95 16.77 4.65
CA GLN A 229 22.59 15.79 3.62
C GLN A 229 21.08 15.47 3.67
N ALA A 230 20.52 15.16 4.84
CA ALA A 230 19.10 14.83 4.99
C ALA A 230 18.20 15.99 4.54
N TYR A 231 18.54 17.22 4.92
CA TYR A 231 17.83 18.42 4.44
C TYR A 231 17.91 18.56 2.91
N SER A 232 19.10 18.38 2.33
CA SER A 232 19.28 18.44 0.88
C SER A 232 18.49 17.36 0.15
N GLU A 233 18.40 16.14 0.69
CA GLU A 233 17.62 15.04 0.12
C GLU A 233 16.13 15.39 0.09
N VAL A 234 15.59 16.02 1.13
CA VAL A 234 14.19 16.50 1.14
C VAL A 234 13.96 17.58 0.10
N LYS A 235 14.91 18.52 -0.08
CA LYS A 235 14.82 19.52 -1.14
C LYS A 235 14.89 18.90 -2.55
N LEU A 236 15.69 17.88 -2.76
CA LEU A 236 15.71 17.12 -4.01
C LEU A 236 14.39 16.41 -4.26
N PHE A 237 13.75 15.85 -3.21
CA PHE A 237 12.42 15.26 -3.32
C PHE A 237 11.37 16.29 -3.73
N GLN A 238 11.44 17.53 -3.22
CA GLN A 238 10.58 18.64 -3.64
C GLN A 238 10.74 18.93 -5.13
N LEU A 239 11.98 19.07 -5.61
CA LEU A 239 12.27 19.33 -7.02
C LEU A 239 11.79 18.17 -7.92
N LEU A 240 11.90 16.93 -7.46
CA LEU A 240 11.42 15.76 -8.18
C LEU A 240 9.89 15.79 -8.34
N ASN A 241 9.14 16.15 -7.28
CA ASN A 241 7.69 16.34 -7.35
C ASN A 241 7.30 17.46 -8.32
N TRP A 242 7.95 18.61 -8.26
CA TRP A 242 7.68 19.73 -9.16
C TRP A 242 7.99 19.41 -10.62
N ARG A 243 9.07 18.67 -10.88
CA ARG A 243 9.37 18.18 -12.23
C ARG A 243 8.27 17.27 -12.76
N THR A 244 7.80 16.34 -11.94
CA THR A 244 6.70 15.43 -12.31
C THR A 244 5.41 16.20 -12.55
N LEU A 245 5.05 17.13 -11.66
CA LEU A 245 3.89 18.00 -11.82
C LEU A 245 3.94 18.82 -13.11
N SER A 246 5.09 19.41 -13.42
CA SER A 246 5.28 20.19 -14.66
C SER A 246 5.14 19.33 -15.92
N ARG A 247 5.46 18.05 -15.88
CA ARG A 247 5.23 17.14 -17.00
C ARG A 247 3.74 16.82 -17.17
N ILE A 248 3.05 16.52 -16.05
CA ILE A 248 1.60 16.26 -16.05
C ILE A 248 0.84 17.49 -16.58
N GLU A 249 1.20 18.69 -16.15
CA GLU A 249 0.60 19.94 -16.60
C GLU A 249 0.74 20.16 -18.12
N ARG A 250 1.81 19.65 -18.71
CA ARG A 250 2.04 19.67 -20.17
C ARG A 250 1.37 18.49 -20.91
N GLY A 251 0.48 17.75 -20.25
CA GLY A 251 -0.28 16.66 -20.84
C GLY A 251 0.43 15.31 -20.85
N ALA A 252 1.56 15.16 -20.14
CA ALA A 252 2.16 13.84 -19.98
C ALA A 252 1.35 13.00 -18.98
N GLU A 253 1.06 11.78 -19.33
CA GLU A 253 0.48 10.83 -18.38
C GLU A 253 1.50 10.41 -17.31
N PRO A 254 1.04 10.08 -16.07
CA PRO A 254 1.89 9.47 -15.07
C PRO A 254 2.52 8.18 -15.61
N GLY A 255 3.84 8.16 -15.67
CA GLY A 255 4.60 7.08 -16.29
C GLY A 255 5.43 6.26 -15.30
N PRO A 256 6.25 5.34 -15.82
CA PRO A 256 7.12 4.49 -15.01
C PRO A 256 8.17 5.28 -14.21
N GLU A 257 8.39 6.56 -14.52
CA GLU A 257 9.26 7.46 -13.76
C GLU A 257 8.76 7.70 -12.33
N GLY A 258 7.46 7.47 -12.05
CA GLY A 258 6.93 7.45 -10.69
C GLY A 258 7.65 6.44 -9.79
N SER A 259 8.19 5.36 -10.38
CA SER A 259 9.02 4.38 -9.67
C SER A 259 10.33 4.99 -9.13
N VAL A 260 10.94 5.93 -9.86
CA VAL A 260 12.13 6.66 -9.38
C VAL A 260 11.78 7.50 -8.14
N SER A 261 10.64 8.19 -8.20
CA SER A 261 10.16 8.99 -7.06
C SER A 261 9.88 8.13 -5.84
N LYS A 262 9.28 6.96 -6.01
CA LYS A 262 8.98 6.02 -4.92
C LYS A 262 10.24 5.45 -4.28
N ILE A 263 11.23 5.02 -5.05
CA ILE A 263 12.52 4.55 -4.54
C ILE A 263 13.19 5.67 -3.74
N TYR A 264 13.29 6.85 -4.34
CA TYR A 264 13.94 8.00 -3.71
C TYR A 264 13.26 8.38 -2.38
N TRP A 265 11.94 8.54 -2.40
CA TRP A 265 11.15 8.89 -1.24
C TRP A 265 11.30 7.89 -0.09
N SER A 266 11.17 6.58 -0.38
CA SER A 266 11.22 5.56 0.66
C SER A 266 12.58 5.49 1.36
N GLU A 267 13.68 5.53 0.59
CA GLU A 267 15.03 5.49 1.12
C GLU A 267 15.41 6.79 1.85
N MET A 268 15.00 7.95 1.31
CA MET A 268 15.16 9.25 1.95
C MET A 268 14.43 9.27 3.30
N SER A 269 13.17 8.79 3.35
CA SER A 269 12.36 8.74 4.57
C SER A 269 13.05 7.92 5.67
N GLN A 270 13.54 6.73 5.33
CA GLN A 270 14.27 5.87 6.27
C GLN A 270 15.52 6.56 6.81
N ARG A 271 16.29 7.22 5.91
CA ARG A 271 17.50 7.96 6.32
C ARG A 271 17.17 9.14 7.22
N LEU A 272 16.15 9.96 6.86
CA LEU A 272 15.73 11.13 7.63
C LEU A 272 15.38 10.74 9.08
N HIS A 273 14.51 9.74 9.25
CA HIS A 273 14.06 9.30 10.57
C HIS A 273 15.15 8.59 11.36
N THR A 274 16.07 7.86 10.69
CA THR A 274 17.26 7.30 11.34
C THR A 274 18.16 8.41 11.91
N ARG A 275 18.25 9.59 11.24
CA ARG A 275 19.01 10.73 11.80
C ARG A 275 18.39 11.28 13.08
N ALA A 276 17.06 11.27 13.18
CA ALA A 276 16.39 11.64 14.43
C ALA A 276 16.75 10.67 15.57
N MET A 277 16.79 9.35 15.30
CA MET A 277 17.23 8.36 16.28
C MET A 277 18.71 8.57 16.67
N ASP A 278 19.58 8.89 15.71
CA ASP A 278 21.01 9.19 15.96
C ASP A 278 21.16 10.40 16.94
N ILE A 279 20.29 11.42 16.83
CA ILE A 279 20.32 12.63 17.70
C ILE A 279 19.75 12.29 19.08
N LEU A 280 18.60 11.62 19.13
CA LEU A 280 17.98 11.22 20.38
C LEU A 280 18.85 10.29 21.24
N GLY A 281 19.79 9.56 20.63
CA GLY A 281 20.78 8.73 21.33
C GLY A 281 20.13 7.79 22.35
N PRO A 282 20.45 7.92 23.66
CA PRO A 282 19.86 7.08 24.71
C PRO A 282 18.35 7.22 24.85
N ALA A 283 17.75 8.34 24.39
CA ALA A 283 16.31 8.56 24.42
C ALA A 283 15.58 7.94 23.21
N ALA A 284 16.29 7.45 22.20
CA ALA A 284 15.69 6.86 20.99
C ALA A 284 14.72 5.69 21.27
N PRO A 285 14.94 4.77 22.23
CA PRO A 285 14.02 3.69 22.52
C PRO A 285 12.82 4.09 23.39
N LEU A 286 12.74 5.34 23.88
CA LEU A 286 11.64 5.78 24.73
C LEU A 286 10.37 5.98 23.92
N TRP A 287 9.28 5.28 24.29
CA TRP A 287 7.98 5.40 23.63
C TRP A 287 7.18 6.62 24.10
N ALA A 288 6.01 6.84 23.51
CA ALA A 288 5.18 8.04 23.71
C ALA A 288 4.76 8.28 25.17
N ASP A 289 4.55 7.22 25.92
CA ASP A 289 4.10 7.26 27.34
C ASP A 289 5.25 7.46 28.34
N ALA A 290 6.50 7.40 27.88
CA ALA A 290 7.65 7.66 28.74
C ALA A 290 7.75 9.16 29.10
N ALA A 291 7.65 9.51 30.37
CA ALA A 291 7.67 10.89 30.85
C ALA A 291 8.95 11.67 30.44
N SER A 292 10.05 10.97 30.17
CA SER A 292 11.33 11.54 29.73
C SER A 292 11.52 11.58 28.21
N ASN A 293 10.49 11.20 27.42
CA ASN A 293 10.60 11.25 25.96
C ASN A 293 10.50 12.70 25.43
N PRO A 294 11.57 13.27 24.90
CA PRO A 294 11.58 14.67 24.49
C PRO A 294 10.73 15.00 23.27
N SER A 295 10.26 13.98 22.53
CA SER A 295 9.49 14.13 21.28
C SER A 295 8.09 13.55 21.38
N GLY A 296 7.64 13.08 22.55
CA GLY A 296 6.33 12.44 22.69
C GLY A 296 6.14 11.22 21.79
N GLY A 297 7.22 10.54 21.39
CA GLY A 297 7.19 9.34 20.57
C GLY A 297 7.02 9.56 19.06
N THR A 298 6.86 10.79 18.59
CA THR A 298 6.62 11.09 17.17
C THR A 298 7.74 10.57 16.26
N TRP A 299 9.00 10.76 16.65
CA TRP A 299 10.14 10.29 15.86
C TRP A 299 10.25 8.77 15.85
N GLN A 300 10.02 8.13 16.99
CA GLN A 300 10.04 6.67 17.14
C GLN A 300 8.95 6.02 16.27
N ARG A 301 7.71 6.54 16.38
CA ARG A 301 6.59 6.09 15.57
C ARG A 301 6.87 6.23 14.07
N SER A 302 7.34 7.40 13.65
CA SER A 302 7.66 7.65 12.24
C SER A 302 8.81 6.76 11.75
N TRP A 303 9.84 6.56 12.57
CA TRP A 303 10.94 5.68 12.23
C TRP A 303 10.47 4.23 12.01
N LEU A 304 9.61 3.70 12.88
CA LEU A 304 9.01 2.36 12.70
C LEU A 304 8.14 2.30 11.46
N TYR A 305 7.26 3.29 11.24
CA TYR A 305 6.37 3.34 10.09
C TYR A 305 7.12 3.33 8.75
N TYR A 306 8.16 4.16 8.62
CA TYR A 306 8.90 4.28 7.37
C TYR A 306 9.84 3.11 7.07
N GLN A 307 10.04 2.13 7.99
CA GLN A 307 10.68 0.87 7.63
C GLN A 307 9.89 0.13 6.54
N ALA A 308 8.57 0.20 6.58
CA ALA A 308 7.70 -0.39 5.56
C ALA A 308 7.69 0.38 4.22
N ALA A 309 8.21 1.62 4.16
CA ALA A 309 8.18 2.45 2.96
C ALA A 309 8.88 1.83 1.75
N SER A 310 9.90 0.99 1.96
CA SER A 310 10.56 0.23 0.88
C SER A 310 9.80 -1.01 0.44
N ILE A 311 8.71 -1.38 1.13
CA ILE A 311 7.94 -2.60 0.91
C ILE A 311 6.57 -2.28 0.28
N PHE A 312 5.75 -1.43 0.89
CA PHE A 312 4.41 -1.10 0.40
C PHE A 312 4.45 -0.30 -0.91
N ALA A 313 3.33 -0.19 -1.61
CA ALA A 313 3.19 0.49 -2.91
C ALA A 313 4.18 -0.06 -3.98
N GLY A 314 4.44 -1.36 -3.93
CA GLY A 314 5.46 -2.05 -4.70
C GLY A 314 6.86 -1.92 -4.09
N THR A 315 7.52 -3.05 -3.82
CA THR A 315 8.84 -3.04 -3.18
C THR A 315 9.86 -2.26 -4.01
N ASN A 316 10.91 -1.76 -3.37
CA ASN A 316 11.97 -1.04 -4.08
C ASN A 316 12.64 -1.91 -5.15
N GLU A 317 12.68 -3.24 -4.98
CA GLU A 317 13.16 -4.20 -5.96
C GLU A 317 12.25 -4.19 -7.20
N ILE A 318 10.92 -4.30 -7.02
CA ILE A 318 9.95 -4.20 -8.12
C ILE A 318 10.05 -2.83 -8.80
N GLN A 319 10.20 -1.75 -8.03
CA GLN A 319 10.35 -0.41 -8.63
C GLN A 319 11.64 -0.28 -9.45
N ARG A 320 12.76 -0.90 -9.01
CA ARG A 320 14.00 -0.96 -9.79
C ARG A 320 13.82 -1.74 -11.09
N ASN A 321 13.08 -2.85 -11.06
CA ASN A 321 12.75 -3.59 -12.28
C ASN A 321 11.95 -2.73 -13.26
N VAL A 322 10.93 -1.99 -12.76
CA VAL A 322 10.16 -1.06 -13.59
C VAL A 322 11.05 0.03 -14.21
N VAL A 323 11.98 0.60 -13.42
CA VAL A 323 12.94 1.60 -13.93
C VAL A 323 13.85 0.97 -14.98
N ALA A 324 14.41 -0.20 -14.71
CA ALA A 324 15.30 -0.89 -15.65
C ALA A 324 14.62 -1.19 -16.99
N GLU A 325 13.44 -1.81 -16.94
CA GLU A 325 12.74 -2.27 -18.14
C GLU A 325 12.03 -1.15 -18.90
N ARG A 326 11.33 -0.24 -18.18
CA ARG A 326 10.41 0.72 -18.81
C ARG A 326 10.96 2.14 -18.94
N VAL A 327 11.95 2.51 -18.12
CA VAL A 327 12.60 3.84 -18.20
C VAL A 327 13.92 3.75 -18.98
N LEU A 328 14.73 2.72 -18.68
CA LEU A 328 16.05 2.54 -19.29
C LEU A 328 16.03 1.62 -20.52
N GLY A 329 14.93 0.91 -20.78
CA GLY A 329 14.79 0.00 -21.92
C GLY A 329 15.69 -1.25 -21.84
N LEU A 330 16.11 -1.64 -20.64
CA LEU A 330 16.91 -2.84 -20.44
C LEU A 330 16.04 -4.10 -20.64
N PRO A 331 16.63 -5.22 -21.08
CA PRO A 331 15.91 -6.46 -21.28
C PRO A 331 15.37 -7.00 -19.95
N ARG A 332 14.21 -7.66 -20.01
CA ARG A 332 13.67 -8.39 -18.88
C ARG A 332 14.57 -9.57 -18.52
N GLU A 333 14.58 -9.93 -17.24
CA GLU A 333 15.18 -11.18 -16.80
C GLU A 333 14.49 -12.35 -17.51
N PRO A 334 15.24 -13.33 -18.08
CA PRO A 334 14.64 -14.47 -18.76
C PRO A 334 13.74 -15.26 -17.80
N SER A 335 12.51 -15.51 -18.19
CA SER A 335 11.60 -16.40 -17.46
C SER A 335 12.20 -17.82 -17.49
N GLY A 336 12.66 -18.31 -16.33
CA GLY A 336 13.28 -19.62 -16.21
C GLY A 336 14.79 -19.61 -15.96
N SER A 337 15.39 -18.48 -15.56
CA SER A 337 16.76 -18.49 -15.03
C SER A 337 16.91 -19.57 -13.96
N PRO A 338 17.92 -20.46 -14.05
CA PRO A 338 18.07 -21.53 -13.08
C PRO A 338 18.20 -20.90 -11.69
N ARG A 339 17.36 -21.33 -10.77
CA ARG A 339 17.60 -21.09 -9.33
C ARG A 339 19.03 -21.50 -9.07
N PHE A 340 19.78 -20.69 -8.36
CA PHE A 340 21.17 -20.97 -8.00
C PHE A 340 21.35 -22.46 -7.70
N PRO A 341 22.32 -23.17 -8.31
CA PRO A 341 22.56 -24.56 -7.98
C PRO A 341 22.94 -24.63 -6.49
N GLY A 342 22.04 -25.17 -5.66
CA GLY A 342 22.23 -25.28 -4.21
C GLY A 342 20.97 -25.07 -3.36
N THR A 343 19.86 -24.58 -3.90
CA THR A 343 18.59 -24.43 -3.16
C THR A 343 17.50 -25.38 -3.67
N SER A 344 17.80 -26.67 -3.73
CA SER A 344 16.74 -27.67 -3.75
C SER A 344 16.17 -27.78 -2.34
N ALA A 345 14.93 -27.35 -2.13
CA ALA A 345 14.21 -27.73 -0.92
C ALA A 345 14.21 -29.27 -0.82
N PRO A 346 14.49 -29.84 0.35
CA PRO A 346 14.40 -31.29 0.49
C PRO A 346 12.99 -31.74 0.13
N ALA A 347 12.89 -32.71 -0.78
CA ALA A 347 11.62 -33.34 -1.12
C ALA A 347 10.97 -33.83 0.18
N ALA A 348 9.73 -33.42 0.41
CA ALA A 348 8.94 -33.97 1.52
C ALA A 348 8.85 -35.46 1.30
N THR A 349 9.60 -36.25 2.10
CA THR A 349 9.48 -37.68 2.16
C THR A 349 8.09 -38.01 2.71
N ALA A 350 7.27 -38.63 1.89
CA ALA A 350 5.99 -39.20 2.31
C ALA A 350 6.26 -40.11 3.49
N GLY A 351 5.80 -39.72 4.67
CA GLY A 351 5.90 -40.54 5.88
C GLY A 351 5.06 -41.81 5.73
N THR A 352 5.74 -42.93 5.64
CA THR A 352 5.15 -44.27 5.82
C THR A 352 4.56 -44.33 7.23
N GLY A 353 3.27 -44.62 7.29
CA GLY A 353 2.52 -44.79 8.54
C GLY A 353 3.15 -45.81 9.47
N ILE A 354 3.37 -45.43 10.70
CA ILE A 354 3.63 -46.36 11.81
C ILE A 354 2.31 -46.51 12.56
N THR A 355 1.65 -47.66 12.32
CA THR A 355 0.59 -48.18 13.17
C THR A 355 1.24 -48.71 14.44
N GLY A 356 1.19 -47.97 15.53
CA GLY A 356 1.58 -48.41 16.87
C GLY A 356 0.34 -48.77 17.69
N ALA A 357 0.17 -50.03 17.99
CA ALA A 357 -0.87 -50.55 18.87
C ALA A 357 -0.67 -50.04 20.30
N VAL A 358 -1.73 -49.49 20.88
CA VAL A 358 -1.82 -49.13 22.29
C VAL A 358 -2.18 -50.43 23.07
N THR A 359 -1.22 -50.94 23.86
CA THR A 359 -1.51 -51.91 24.92
C THR A 359 -1.75 -51.17 26.23
N THR A 360 -2.93 -51.38 26.77
CA THR A 360 -3.33 -50.96 28.13
C THR A 360 -2.60 -51.82 29.17
N GLY A 361 -1.87 -51.21 30.07
CA GLY A 361 -1.32 -51.80 31.28
C GLY A 361 -1.72 -51.00 32.49
N THR A 362 -2.65 -51.51 33.27
CA THR A 362 -3.01 -51.10 34.64
C THR A 362 -2.02 -51.64 35.63
N GLU A 363 -1.56 -50.84 36.56
CA GLU A 363 -1.08 -51.13 37.94
C GLU A 363 -0.47 -49.82 38.47
N GLY A 364 -0.86 -49.21 39.55
CA GLY A 364 -1.13 -49.71 40.89
C GLY A 364 0.12 -49.41 41.76
N GLY A 365 0.16 -48.28 42.56
CA GLY A 365 1.28 -48.09 43.48
C GLY A 365 1.27 -46.73 44.19
N ARG A 366 0.86 -46.77 45.45
CA ARG A 366 0.81 -45.66 46.45
C ARG A 366 2.19 -45.31 47.01
N VAL A 367 2.21 -44.17 47.74
CA VAL A 367 3.07 -43.74 48.90
C VAL A 367 4.40 -43.05 48.46
N GLN A 368 4.74 -41.89 48.87
CA GLN A 368 4.68 -41.01 50.04
C GLN A 368 4.73 -39.53 49.64
#